data_3de178f706885ced9975652c2e9f8534
#
_entry.id   3de178f706885ced9975652c2e9f8534
#
_cell.length_a   1.000
_cell.length_b   1.000
_cell.length_c   1.000
_cell.angle_alpha   90.00
_cell.angle_beta   90.00
_cell.angle_gamma   90.00
#
_symmetry.space_group_name_H-M   'P 1'
#
loop_
_entity.id
_entity.type
_entity.pdbx_description
1 polymer ?
#
loop_
_entity_poly.entity_id
_entity_poly.type
_entity_poly.pdbx_seq_one_letter_code
_entity_poly.pdbx_strand_id
1 'polypeptide(L)'
;MALYLAEGGGSDRLLGLSCRHVLIGSEETNVDYHHSPSGPHRDVLLLGKKAFANLVNSIENRIELHGITVKRWRSQIKGFEKREKGTNALDIEKAKVARVETQGLLDKAEKAMEALKVFLDQVNKDWSELDSRIIGHILHSPAINLGVSENQFTEDWGIFQVNRTKLGDGFQGNKMDLGMFNYPTKTVY
;
A
#
# COMPACT_ATOMS: atom_id res chain seq x y z
N MET A 1 7.28 -5.47 -9.27
CA MET A 1 6.02 -6.24 -9.16
C MET A 1 6.41 -7.66 -8.81
N ALA A 2 5.73 -8.29 -7.87
CA ALA A 2 5.97 -9.70 -7.56
C ALA A 2 4.82 -10.54 -8.12
N LEU A 3 5.17 -11.62 -8.77
CA LEU A 3 4.22 -12.64 -9.24
C LEU A 3 4.42 -13.88 -8.37
N TYR A 4 3.33 -14.46 -7.88
CA TYR A 4 3.39 -15.68 -7.08
C TYR A 4 3.23 -16.91 -7.96
N LEU A 5 4.05 -17.93 -7.73
CA LEU A 5 4.08 -19.17 -8.49
C LEU A 5 4.00 -20.36 -7.52
N ALA A 6 3.21 -21.38 -7.84
CA ALA A 6 3.30 -22.67 -7.18
C ALA A 6 4.42 -23.48 -7.85
N GLU A 7 5.27 -24.11 -7.06
CA GLU A 7 6.40 -24.87 -7.61
C GLU A 7 5.94 -26.13 -8.39
N GLY A 8 4.80 -26.70 -8.05
CA GLY A 8 4.30 -27.92 -8.68
C GLY A 8 5.04 -29.20 -8.23
N GLY A 9 4.81 -30.30 -8.94
CA GLY A 9 5.52 -31.58 -8.66
C GLY A 9 5.29 -32.17 -7.27
N GLY A 10 4.16 -31.83 -6.59
CA GLY A 10 3.88 -32.28 -5.22
C GLY A 10 4.55 -31.40 -4.15
N SER A 11 5.23 -30.33 -4.52
CA SER A 11 5.80 -29.35 -3.58
C SER A 11 4.74 -28.34 -3.12
N ASP A 12 4.71 -28.06 -1.81
CA ASP A 12 3.88 -27.02 -1.21
C ASP A 12 4.54 -25.63 -1.22
N ARG A 13 5.71 -25.50 -1.83
CA ARG A 13 6.42 -24.23 -1.85
C ARG A 13 5.71 -23.20 -2.70
N LEU A 14 5.54 -22.01 -2.12
CA LEU A 14 5.09 -20.82 -2.83
C LEU A 14 6.32 -20.00 -3.17
N LEU A 15 6.47 -19.67 -4.44
CA LEU A 15 7.56 -18.87 -4.97
C LEU A 15 7.07 -17.47 -5.33
N GLY A 16 7.96 -16.50 -5.19
CA GLY A 16 7.74 -15.14 -5.69
C GLY A 16 8.75 -14.83 -6.79
N LEU A 17 8.28 -14.20 -7.88
CA LEU A 17 9.09 -13.69 -8.97
C LEU A 17 9.13 -12.17 -8.90
N SER A 18 10.32 -11.59 -8.89
CA SER A 18 10.53 -10.14 -8.91
C SER A 18 11.74 -9.79 -9.78
N CYS A 19 11.99 -8.50 -10.02
CA CYS A 19 13.19 -8.06 -10.68
C CYS A 19 14.42 -8.27 -9.78
N ARG A 20 15.55 -8.65 -10.37
CA ARG A 20 16.81 -8.82 -9.65
C ARG A 20 17.21 -7.54 -8.91
N HIS A 21 17.20 -6.40 -9.59
CA HIS A 21 17.61 -5.12 -8.99
C HIS A 21 16.77 -4.69 -7.78
N VAL A 22 15.59 -5.31 -7.56
CA VAL A 22 14.76 -5.12 -6.36
C VAL A 22 15.16 -6.07 -5.24
N LEU A 23 15.59 -7.29 -5.60
CA LEU A 23 15.96 -8.35 -4.65
C LEU A 23 17.41 -8.22 -4.19
N ILE A 24 18.29 -7.81 -5.09
CA ILE A 24 19.74 -7.69 -4.86
C ILE A 24 20.16 -6.27 -5.20
N GLY A 25 20.79 -5.59 -4.24
CA GLY A 25 21.17 -4.18 -4.39
C GLY A 25 22.09 -3.93 -5.58
N SER A 26 21.97 -2.76 -6.18
CA SER A 26 22.80 -2.35 -7.33
C SER A 26 24.29 -2.18 -7.00
N GLU A 27 24.62 -2.09 -5.71
CA GLU A 27 26.00 -2.04 -5.20
C GLU A 27 26.69 -3.40 -5.20
N GLU A 28 25.95 -4.48 -5.37
CA GLU A 28 26.50 -5.84 -5.41
C GLU A 28 26.97 -6.21 -6.81
N THR A 29 27.98 -7.08 -6.88
CA THR A 29 28.51 -7.58 -8.15
C THR A 29 27.41 -8.27 -8.96
N ASN A 30 27.35 -7.97 -10.25
CA ASN A 30 26.37 -8.57 -11.15
C ASN A 30 26.79 -9.99 -11.58
N VAL A 31 26.60 -10.96 -10.67
CA VAL A 31 26.88 -12.39 -10.89
C VAL A 31 25.65 -13.20 -10.52
N ASP A 32 25.55 -14.42 -11.07
CA ASP A 32 24.45 -15.32 -10.72
C ASP A 32 24.45 -15.62 -9.21
N TYR A 33 23.26 -15.60 -8.65
CA TYR A 33 23.04 -16.02 -7.27
C TYR A 33 22.23 -17.32 -7.24
N HIS A 34 22.75 -18.30 -6.52
CA HIS A 34 22.06 -19.54 -6.17
C HIS A 34 22.11 -19.73 -4.66
N HIS A 35 20.95 -19.96 -4.06
CA HIS A 35 20.88 -20.29 -2.64
C HIS A 35 21.57 -21.62 -2.36
N SER A 36 22.45 -21.64 -1.35
CA SER A 36 23.04 -22.87 -0.83
C SER A 36 22.30 -23.27 0.44
N PRO A 37 21.80 -24.52 0.57
CA PRO A 37 21.09 -24.94 1.77
C PRO A 37 21.92 -24.83 3.07
N SER A 38 23.25 -24.85 2.97
CA SER A 38 24.18 -24.68 4.09
C SER A 38 24.69 -23.24 4.26
N GLY A 39 24.32 -22.34 3.37
CA GLY A 39 24.73 -20.94 3.39
C GLY A 39 23.73 -20.03 4.09
N PRO A 40 24.12 -18.78 4.37
CA PRO A 40 23.20 -17.79 4.91
C PRO A 40 22.08 -17.48 3.90
N HIS A 41 20.86 -17.30 4.41
CA HIS A 41 19.75 -16.84 3.61
C HIS A 41 19.95 -15.37 3.20
N ARG A 42 19.54 -15.02 1.98
CA ARG A 42 19.34 -13.64 1.56
C ARG A 42 17.86 -13.33 1.70
N ASP A 43 17.53 -12.58 2.73
CA ASP A 43 16.15 -12.28 3.07
C ASP A 43 15.51 -11.31 2.08
N VAL A 44 14.24 -11.58 1.77
CA VAL A 44 13.40 -10.67 0.98
C VAL A 44 12.50 -9.90 1.92
N LEU A 45 12.65 -8.58 1.91
CA LEU A 45 11.91 -7.67 2.77
C LEU A 45 10.69 -7.08 2.05
N LEU A 46 9.54 -7.19 2.69
CA LEU A 46 8.38 -6.36 2.32
C LEU A 46 8.61 -4.95 2.87
N LEU A 47 8.83 -3.98 2.00
CA LEU A 47 9.20 -2.62 2.36
C LEU A 47 10.53 -2.52 3.13
N GLY A 48 11.62 -2.25 2.43
CA GLY A 48 12.90 -1.91 3.04
C GLY A 48 12.77 -0.66 3.95
N LYS A 49 13.79 -0.37 4.74
CA LYS A 49 13.78 0.70 5.77
C LYS A 49 13.21 2.03 5.28
N LYS A 50 13.69 2.52 4.12
CA LYS A 50 13.24 3.79 3.53
C LYS A 50 11.78 3.73 3.08
N ALA A 51 11.38 2.64 2.45
CA ALA A 51 10.00 2.48 1.95
C ALA A 51 9.01 2.37 3.12
N PHE A 52 9.38 1.68 4.19
CA PHE A 52 8.56 1.60 5.41
C PHE A 52 8.41 2.97 6.08
N ALA A 53 9.51 3.70 6.25
CA ALA A 53 9.44 5.05 6.80
C ALA A 53 8.57 5.98 5.95
N ASN A 54 8.67 5.90 4.62
CA ASN A 54 7.81 6.66 3.72
C ASN A 54 6.33 6.29 3.85
N LEU A 55 6.01 5.00 4.03
CA LEU A 55 4.64 4.56 4.29
C LEU A 55 4.08 5.18 5.57
N VAL A 56 4.81 5.06 6.69
CA VAL A 56 4.42 5.63 7.98
C VAL A 56 4.21 7.15 7.85
N ASN A 57 5.17 7.88 7.31
CA ASN A 57 5.06 9.33 7.09
C ASN A 57 3.86 9.70 6.20
N SER A 58 3.56 8.88 5.19
CA SER A 58 2.40 9.12 4.31
C SER A 58 1.07 8.99 5.05
N ILE A 59 0.96 8.00 5.96
CA ILE A 59 -0.22 7.82 6.80
C ILE A 59 -0.35 8.99 7.78
N GLU A 60 0.73 9.38 8.46
CA GLU A 60 0.77 10.50 9.41
C GLU A 60 0.36 11.81 8.73
N ASN A 61 0.94 12.12 7.57
CA ASN A 61 0.58 13.30 6.77
C ASN A 61 -0.91 13.29 6.39
N ARG A 62 -1.46 12.10 6.07
CA ARG A 62 -2.88 12.00 5.74
C ARG A 62 -3.78 12.25 6.94
N ILE A 63 -3.40 11.78 8.12
CA ILE A 63 -4.08 12.06 9.38
C ILE A 63 -4.06 13.57 9.67
N GLU A 64 -2.91 14.23 9.50
CA GLU A 64 -2.78 15.67 9.69
C GLU A 64 -3.67 16.48 8.75
N LEU A 65 -3.70 16.12 7.46
CA LEU A 65 -4.57 16.76 6.47
C LEU A 65 -6.05 16.62 6.84
N HIS A 66 -6.48 15.45 7.29
CA HIS A 66 -7.84 15.28 7.82
C HIS A 66 -8.06 16.14 9.07
N GLY A 67 -7.09 16.24 9.95
CA GLY A 67 -7.15 17.10 11.14
C GLY A 67 -7.35 18.58 10.81
N ILE A 68 -6.67 19.09 9.79
CA ILE A 68 -6.85 20.47 9.28
C ILE A 68 -8.29 20.64 8.74
N THR A 69 -8.75 19.68 7.96
CA THR A 69 -10.09 19.68 7.37
C THR A 69 -11.18 19.66 8.44
N VAL A 70 -11.04 18.83 9.48
CA VAL A 70 -11.93 18.75 10.64
C VAL A 70 -12.00 20.09 11.36
N LYS A 71 -10.86 20.74 11.63
CA LYS A 71 -10.81 22.07 12.25
C LYS A 71 -11.57 23.11 11.44
N ARG A 72 -11.38 23.09 10.10
CA ARG A 72 -12.08 24.01 9.18
C ARG A 72 -13.60 23.81 9.24
N TRP A 73 -14.09 22.59 9.14
CA TRP A 73 -15.54 22.31 9.16
C TRP A 73 -16.16 22.61 10.50
N ARG A 74 -15.51 22.31 11.61
CA ARG A 74 -15.96 22.71 12.96
C ARG A 74 -16.09 24.23 13.08
N SER A 75 -15.16 24.99 12.49
CA SER A 75 -15.26 26.45 12.45
C SER A 75 -16.41 26.94 11.60
N GLN A 76 -16.66 26.32 10.44
CA GLN A 76 -17.80 26.65 9.58
C GLN A 76 -19.13 26.36 10.26
N ILE A 77 -19.28 25.22 10.92
CA ILE A 77 -20.48 24.86 11.69
C ILE A 77 -20.79 25.92 12.75
N LYS A 78 -19.77 26.35 13.52
CA LYS A 78 -19.96 27.45 14.48
C LYS A 78 -20.41 28.77 13.83
N GLY A 79 -19.95 29.03 12.59
CA GLY A 79 -20.41 30.17 11.80
C GLY A 79 -21.88 30.05 11.40
N PHE A 80 -22.32 28.87 10.98
CA PHE A 80 -23.71 28.60 10.63
C PHE A 80 -24.62 28.69 11.86
N GLU A 81 -24.23 28.16 13.01
CA GLU A 81 -24.97 28.27 14.29
C GLU A 81 -25.20 29.74 14.72
N LYS A 82 -24.22 30.62 14.46
CA LYS A 82 -24.40 32.05 14.72
C LYS A 82 -25.43 32.67 13.76
N ARG A 83 -25.42 32.27 12.48
CA ARG A 83 -26.36 32.78 11.46
C ARG A 83 -27.79 32.27 11.71
N GLU A 84 -27.95 31.06 12.23
CA GLU A 84 -29.25 30.50 12.63
C GLU A 84 -29.93 31.33 13.75
N LYS A 85 -29.16 32.09 14.53
CA LYS A 85 -29.68 33.01 15.59
C LYS A 85 -30.00 34.40 15.06
N GLY A 86 -29.87 34.64 13.77
CA GLY A 86 -30.21 35.91 13.13
C GLY A 86 -31.69 36.15 13.03
N THR A 87 -32.06 37.26 12.38
CA THR A 87 -33.48 37.69 12.23
C THR A 87 -34.06 37.42 10.84
N ASN A 88 -33.22 37.16 9.84
CA ASN A 88 -33.66 36.93 8.46
C ASN A 88 -34.00 35.44 8.25
N ALA A 89 -35.28 35.14 8.02
CA ALA A 89 -35.77 33.76 7.91
C ALA A 89 -35.11 32.99 6.76
N LEU A 90 -34.80 33.63 5.62
CA LEU A 90 -34.16 32.98 4.47
C LEU A 90 -32.70 32.62 4.79
N ASP A 91 -31.98 33.49 5.49
CA ASP A 91 -30.59 33.22 5.90
C ASP A 91 -30.50 32.14 6.98
N ILE A 92 -31.46 32.08 7.88
CA ILE A 92 -31.59 31.03 8.88
C ILE A 92 -31.76 29.66 8.20
N GLU A 93 -32.68 29.56 7.24
CA GLU A 93 -32.92 28.29 6.53
C GLU A 93 -31.71 27.81 5.74
N LYS A 94 -31.06 28.73 5.00
CA LYS A 94 -29.79 28.42 4.29
C LYS A 94 -28.69 27.98 5.24
N ALA A 95 -28.58 28.61 6.42
CA ALA A 95 -27.58 28.25 7.40
C ALA A 95 -27.82 26.85 7.99
N LYS A 96 -29.09 26.49 8.25
CA LYS A 96 -29.46 25.14 8.71
C LYS A 96 -29.07 24.05 7.73
N VAL A 97 -29.42 24.22 6.44
CA VAL A 97 -29.09 23.27 5.38
C VAL A 97 -27.57 23.10 5.28
N ALA A 98 -26.84 24.22 5.17
CA ALA A 98 -25.37 24.19 5.07
C ALA A 98 -24.71 23.56 6.31
N ARG A 99 -25.26 23.76 7.50
CA ARG A 99 -24.77 23.13 8.73
C ARG A 99 -24.93 21.62 8.69
N VAL A 100 -26.10 21.13 8.27
CA VAL A 100 -26.36 19.68 8.18
C VAL A 100 -25.42 19.01 7.16
N GLU A 101 -25.26 19.63 5.99
CA GLU A 101 -24.32 19.12 4.98
C GLU A 101 -22.87 19.09 5.49
N THR A 102 -22.44 20.21 6.11
CA THR A 102 -21.08 20.31 6.67
C THR A 102 -20.86 19.34 7.82
N GLN A 103 -21.88 19.08 8.65
CA GLN A 103 -21.80 18.06 9.71
C GLN A 103 -21.57 16.67 9.09
N GLY A 104 -22.28 16.31 8.03
CA GLY A 104 -22.06 15.03 7.34
C GLY A 104 -20.65 14.88 6.76
N LEU A 105 -20.03 15.97 6.28
CA LEU A 105 -18.66 15.98 5.83
C LEU A 105 -17.67 15.87 7.00
N LEU A 106 -17.95 16.54 8.12
CA LEU A 106 -17.16 16.44 9.34
C LEU A 106 -17.13 15.00 9.87
N ASP A 107 -18.29 14.36 9.98
CA ASP A 107 -18.42 12.99 10.48
C ASP A 107 -17.64 11.99 9.62
N LYS A 108 -17.67 12.18 8.29
CA LYS A 108 -16.88 11.35 7.35
C LYS A 108 -15.38 11.52 7.56
N ALA A 109 -14.92 12.77 7.74
CA ALA A 109 -13.50 13.03 7.94
C ALA A 109 -12.99 12.53 9.28
N GLU A 110 -13.78 12.66 10.35
CA GLU A 110 -13.44 12.13 11.67
C GLU A 110 -13.34 10.61 11.63
N LYS A 111 -14.28 9.92 10.99
CA LYS A 111 -14.22 8.45 10.78
C LYS A 111 -13.00 8.02 9.97
N ALA A 112 -12.69 8.75 8.89
CA ALA A 112 -11.51 8.43 8.07
C ALA A 112 -10.22 8.65 8.86
N MET A 113 -10.13 9.72 9.63
CA MET A 113 -8.97 10.00 10.49
C MET A 113 -8.78 8.92 11.56
N GLU A 114 -9.86 8.48 12.20
CA GLU A 114 -9.80 7.41 13.21
C GLU A 114 -9.36 6.08 12.58
N ALA A 115 -9.94 5.71 11.43
CA ALA A 115 -9.53 4.50 10.72
C ALA A 115 -8.03 4.52 10.33
N LEU A 116 -7.50 5.69 9.92
CA LEU A 116 -6.08 5.84 9.62
C LEU A 116 -5.20 5.72 10.86
N LYS A 117 -5.64 6.22 12.02
CA LYS A 117 -4.89 6.05 13.28
C LYS A 117 -4.82 4.59 13.69
N VAL A 118 -5.97 3.90 13.68
CA VAL A 118 -6.01 2.45 13.98
C VAL A 118 -5.10 1.68 13.02
N PHE A 119 -5.12 2.02 11.73
CA PHE A 119 -4.24 1.40 10.74
C PHE A 119 -2.75 1.71 11.02
N LEU A 120 -2.40 2.94 11.38
CA LEU A 120 -1.03 3.33 11.74
C LEU A 120 -0.53 2.53 12.95
N ASP A 121 -1.36 2.42 14.00
CA ASP A 121 -1.04 1.66 15.19
C ASP A 121 -0.80 0.18 14.87
N GLN A 122 -1.62 -0.40 14.01
CA GLN A 122 -1.46 -1.78 13.55
C GLN A 122 -0.18 -1.95 12.72
N VAL A 123 0.10 -1.04 11.79
CA VAL A 123 1.33 -1.05 10.97
C VAL A 123 2.56 -0.96 11.87
N ASN A 124 2.57 -0.06 12.85
CA ASN A 124 3.69 0.09 13.77
C ASN A 124 3.85 -1.14 14.67
N LYS A 125 2.76 -1.70 15.17
CA LYS A 125 2.78 -2.90 16.01
C LYS A 125 3.32 -4.12 15.28
N ASP A 126 2.83 -4.36 14.06
CA ASP A 126 3.04 -5.63 13.37
C ASP A 126 4.27 -5.61 12.44
N TRP A 127 4.70 -4.40 11.98
CA TRP A 127 5.67 -4.26 10.89
C TRP A 127 6.85 -3.32 11.20
N SER A 128 6.97 -2.75 12.41
CA SER A 128 8.08 -1.85 12.75
C SER A 128 9.43 -2.57 12.72
N GLU A 129 9.48 -3.78 13.26
CA GLU A 129 10.70 -4.57 13.30
C GLU A 129 11.08 -5.12 11.91
N LEU A 130 12.38 -5.12 11.60
CA LEU A 130 12.87 -5.58 10.30
C LEU A 130 12.49 -7.05 10.07
N ASP A 131 12.65 -7.90 11.07
CA ASP A 131 12.39 -9.34 11.00
C ASP A 131 10.91 -9.64 10.75
N SER A 132 10.01 -8.77 11.22
CA SER A 132 8.58 -8.93 10.94
C SER A 132 8.26 -8.72 9.46
N ARG A 133 9.11 -7.99 8.72
CA ARG A 133 8.97 -7.72 7.29
C ARG A 133 9.69 -8.71 6.39
N ILE A 134 10.41 -9.68 6.92
CA ILE A 134 11.00 -10.77 6.12
C ILE A 134 9.87 -11.65 5.61
N ILE A 135 9.63 -11.62 4.29
CA ILE A 135 8.58 -12.41 3.63
C ILE A 135 9.09 -13.67 2.97
N GLY A 136 10.40 -13.87 2.96
CA GLY A 136 11.02 -15.04 2.35
C GLY A 136 12.52 -14.85 2.13
N HIS A 137 13.12 -15.71 1.32
CA HIS A 137 14.53 -15.63 0.95
C HIS A 137 14.74 -15.97 -0.53
N ILE A 138 15.79 -15.38 -1.11
CA ILE A 138 16.12 -15.57 -2.54
C ILE A 138 16.62 -17.00 -2.75
N LEU A 139 16.06 -17.68 -3.75
CA LEU A 139 16.52 -19.00 -4.21
C LEU A 139 17.50 -18.89 -5.37
N HIS A 140 17.13 -18.09 -6.36
CA HIS A 140 17.93 -17.95 -7.58
C HIS A 140 17.70 -16.58 -8.21
N SER A 141 18.75 -16.00 -8.74
CA SER A 141 18.70 -14.77 -9.50
C SER A 141 19.90 -14.73 -10.46
N PRO A 142 19.71 -14.83 -11.78
CA PRO A 142 20.80 -14.70 -12.74
C PRO A 142 21.36 -13.27 -12.74
N ALA A 143 22.56 -13.09 -13.27
CA ALA A 143 23.09 -11.77 -13.55
C ALA A 143 22.15 -10.99 -14.49
N ILE A 144 22.09 -9.67 -14.36
CA ILE A 144 21.36 -8.83 -15.32
C ILE A 144 22.10 -8.86 -16.64
N ASN A 145 21.42 -9.29 -17.69
CA ASN A 145 21.94 -9.35 -19.05
C ASN A 145 21.09 -8.47 -19.97
N LEU A 146 21.78 -7.76 -20.87
CA LEU A 146 21.15 -6.94 -21.90
C LEU A 146 21.23 -7.63 -23.25
N GLY A 147 20.24 -7.45 -24.09
CA GLY A 147 20.22 -7.97 -25.44
C GLY A 147 20.10 -9.50 -25.52
N VAL A 148 19.37 -10.10 -24.61
CA VAL A 148 19.15 -11.55 -24.54
C VAL A 148 18.13 -11.97 -25.61
N SER A 149 18.40 -13.06 -26.30
CA SER A 149 17.62 -13.63 -27.40
C SER A 149 17.51 -12.73 -28.64
N GLU A 150 16.81 -13.21 -29.66
CA GLU A 150 16.60 -12.48 -30.93
C GLU A 150 15.87 -11.15 -30.72
N ASN A 151 15.03 -11.06 -29.70
CA ASN A 151 14.22 -9.88 -29.39
C ASN A 151 14.96 -8.84 -28.50
N GLN A 152 16.24 -9.06 -28.19
CA GLN A 152 17.07 -8.13 -27.41
C GLN A 152 16.47 -7.73 -26.05
N PHE A 153 15.84 -8.67 -25.35
CA PHE A 153 15.27 -8.42 -24.04
C PHE A 153 16.32 -8.17 -22.96
N THR A 154 15.92 -7.47 -21.91
CA THR A 154 16.70 -7.39 -20.67
C THR A 154 16.29 -8.54 -19.75
N GLU A 155 17.28 -9.34 -19.33
CA GLU A 155 17.09 -10.36 -18.32
C GLU A 155 17.37 -9.74 -16.94
N ASP A 156 16.33 -9.51 -16.16
CA ASP A 156 16.38 -8.88 -14.84
C ASP A 156 15.30 -9.51 -13.96
N TRP A 157 15.60 -10.68 -13.41
CA TRP A 157 14.64 -11.40 -12.58
C TRP A 157 15.30 -12.17 -11.44
N GLY A 158 14.51 -12.55 -10.45
CA GLY A 158 14.91 -13.47 -9.39
C GLY A 158 13.70 -14.14 -8.78
N ILE A 159 13.93 -15.35 -8.29
CA ILE A 159 12.93 -16.17 -7.62
C ILE A 159 13.29 -16.27 -6.13
N PHE A 160 12.30 -16.10 -5.29
CA PHE A 160 12.43 -16.27 -3.85
C PHE A 160 11.36 -17.21 -3.31
N GLN A 161 11.68 -17.95 -2.26
CA GLN A 161 10.70 -18.73 -1.52
C GLN A 161 9.92 -17.79 -0.60
N VAL A 162 8.61 -17.87 -0.67
CA VAL A 162 7.71 -17.07 0.18
C VAL A 162 7.47 -17.81 1.50
N ASN A 163 7.63 -17.11 2.61
CA ASN A 163 7.24 -17.63 3.91
C ASN A 163 5.70 -17.58 4.04
N ARG A 164 5.06 -18.72 3.90
CA ARG A 164 3.58 -18.84 3.93
C ARG A 164 2.96 -18.36 5.24
N THR A 165 3.70 -18.40 6.36
CA THR A 165 3.19 -17.91 7.65
C THR A 165 2.98 -16.39 7.68
N LYS A 166 3.60 -15.67 6.75
CA LYS A 166 3.42 -14.22 6.58
C LYS A 166 2.22 -13.86 5.69
N LEU A 167 1.61 -14.86 5.05
CA LEU A 167 0.41 -14.66 4.23
C LEU A 167 -0.81 -14.93 5.12
N GLY A 168 -1.75 -14.00 5.14
CA GLY A 168 -3.01 -14.19 5.86
C GLY A 168 -3.93 -15.20 5.17
N ASP A 169 -4.95 -15.66 5.89
CA ASP A 169 -5.95 -16.62 5.38
C ASP A 169 -6.70 -16.13 4.13
N GLY A 170 -6.71 -14.81 3.90
CA GLY A 170 -7.28 -14.19 2.71
C GLY A 170 -6.37 -14.20 1.48
N PHE A 171 -5.17 -14.80 1.53
CA PHE A 171 -4.29 -14.85 0.36
C PHE A 171 -4.88 -15.74 -0.74
N GLN A 172 -5.14 -15.13 -1.89
CA GLN A 172 -5.77 -15.79 -3.06
C GLN A 172 -4.83 -15.85 -4.28
N GLY A 173 -3.53 -15.71 -4.07
CA GLY A 173 -2.55 -15.69 -5.17
C GLY A 173 -2.46 -14.34 -5.87
N ASN A 174 -2.21 -14.39 -7.18
CA ASN A 174 -2.05 -13.19 -7.99
C ASN A 174 -3.40 -12.48 -8.19
N LYS A 175 -3.49 -11.23 -7.71
CA LYS A 175 -4.60 -10.32 -8.01
C LYS A 175 -4.05 -9.06 -8.63
N MET A 176 -4.69 -8.62 -9.70
CA MET A 176 -4.40 -7.34 -10.33
C MET A 176 -5.55 -6.39 -10.02
N ASP A 177 -5.25 -5.34 -9.24
CA ASP A 177 -6.19 -4.22 -9.08
C ASP A 177 -5.96 -3.25 -10.24
N LEU A 178 -6.91 -3.18 -11.14
CA LEU A 178 -6.87 -2.26 -12.28
C LEU A 178 -7.33 -0.85 -11.90
N GLY A 179 -7.63 -0.62 -10.63
CA GLY A 179 -8.24 0.62 -10.14
C GLY A 179 -9.70 0.75 -10.60
N MET A 180 -10.45 1.59 -9.91
CA MET A 180 -11.79 1.97 -10.38
C MET A 180 -11.64 3.10 -11.42
N PHE A 181 -11.34 2.74 -12.66
CA PHE A 181 -11.61 3.64 -13.77
C PHE A 181 -13.14 3.64 -13.98
N ASN A 182 -13.81 4.68 -13.55
CA ASN A 182 -15.17 4.96 -13.96
C ASN A 182 -15.14 5.29 -15.46
N TYR A 183 -15.13 4.26 -16.31
CA TYR A 183 -15.49 4.45 -17.70
C TYR A 183 -17.00 4.78 -17.74
N PRO A 184 -17.39 5.93 -18.26
CA PRO A 184 -18.80 6.14 -18.51
C PRO A 184 -19.24 5.03 -19.48
N THR A 185 -20.15 4.19 -19.04
CA THR A 185 -20.81 3.20 -19.91
C THR A 185 -21.44 3.95 -21.07
N LYS A 186 -20.78 3.97 -22.23
CA LYS A 186 -21.45 4.36 -23.46
C LYS A 186 -22.54 3.33 -23.71
N THR A 187 -23.77 3.68 -23.37
CA THR A 187 -24.94 2.95 -23.85
C THR A 187 -24.93 3.08 -25.37
N VAL A 188 -24.56 2.01 -26.06
CA VAL A 188 -24.72 1.90 -27.51
C VAL A 188 -26.19 1.55 -27.71
N TYR A 189 -26.95 2.48 -28.28
CA TYR A 189 -28.27 2.23 -28.83
C TYR A 189 -28.16 1.56 -30.20
#